data_276425a404c8fdcb914f1fee4c67f016
#
_entry.id   276425a404c8fdcb914f1fee4c67f016
#
_cell.length_a   1.000
_cell.length_b   1.000
_cell.length_c   1.000
_cell.angle_alpha   90.00
_cell.angle_beta   90.00
_cell.angle_gamma   90.00
#
_symmetry.space_group_name_H-M   'P 1'
#
loop_
_entity.id
_entity.type
_entity.pdbx_description
1 polymer ?
#
loop_
_entity_poly.entity_id
_entity_poly.type
_entity_poly.pdbx_seq_one_letter_code
_entity_poly.pdbx_strand_id
1 'polypeptide(L)'
;MLNVIKTCLKGNVRKRSRNLRLNKSESKKSVPKVLPIFQYPVSKDGDRRVYVWGMAGHGALGTLKTHLHKQGVYYVSKPKRLAFGEKNDVTDVTCGYGFTAFAVKSSDKNILYGSGINTDSQLGFHETDKKFPDDIITEPRPINLPLKEPSSKVLDMAAGRAHLLVLTNEGLFTLGNNAYGQCGRPIISNESYNKSRVVHHIPNIKGRQIKAVTAGQDHSILLTESGEVYTFGWGADGQTGLAHYRNEHRPSLVKGDLAGQHIIKVACVADCVLALSDKGKVFGWGNSEYGQLLEQGENQQINIATEINVLQKLGHIIDIACGGCFCMVLNNAGDVYVWGYGILGFGPAVQKILQPTLIPHILFGKNAYEKNTKVIKIFCGMSHLAALTNAGDLYMWGCNKFGSLGLGHNNDQFFPLKVNIGAQVKKVACGIDHTIAICRPFV
;
A
#
# COMPACT_ATOMS: atom_id res chain seq x y z
N MET A 1 -7.05 -36.65 9.00
CA MET A 1 -5.74 -36.45 9.66
C MET A 1 -5.81 -36.62 11.18
N LEU A 2 -6.55 -37.61 11.68
CA LEU A 2 -6.69 -37.86 13.14
C LEU A 2 -6.19 -39.24 13.55
N ASN A 3 -5.56 -40.00 12.66
CA ASN A 3 -5.17 -41.41 12.91
C ASN A 3 -3.65 -41.68 12.92
N VAL A 4 -2.78 -40.66 12.93
CA VAL A 4 -1.31 -40.85 12.95
C VAL A 4 -0.67 -40.63 14.34
N ILE A 5 -1.41 -40.16 15.33
CA ILE A 5 -0.82 -39.86 16.67
C ILE A 5 -1.03 -41.02 17.70
N LYS A 6 -1.54 -42.17 17.31
CA LYS A 6 -1.81 -43.27 18.27
C LYS A 6 -0.77 -44.42 18.33
N THR A 7 0.34 -44.34 17.63
CA THR A 7 1.26 -45.49 17.49
C THR A 7 2.63 -45.37 18.16
N CYS A 8 2.93 -44.33 18.92
CA CYS A 8 4.24 -44.13 19.55
C CYS A 8 4.30 -44.09 21.09
N LEU A 9 3.39 -44.69 21.80
CA LEU A 9 3.48 -44.82 23.27
C LEU A 9 3.08 -46.21 23.77
N LYS A 10 3.86 -47.25 23.42
CA LYS A 10 3.92 -48.51 24.16
C LYS A 10 5.38 -48.92 24.33
N GLY A 11 5.98 -48.44 25.39
CA GLY A 11 7.30 -48.87 25.87
C GLY A 11 7.29 -48.97 27.38
N ASN A 12 7.51 -50.16 27.86
CA ASN A 12 7.51 -50.65 29.23
C ASN A 12 8.06 -49.70 30.31
N VAL A 13 7.28 -49.44 31.37
CA VAL A 13 7.80 -48.92 32.63
C VAL A 13 7.51 -49.93 33.75
N ARG A 14 8.57 -50.58 34.27
CA ARG A 14 8.58 -51.40 35.48
C ARG A 14 8.20 -50.56 36.68
N LYS A 15 7.18 -51.03 37.45
CA LYS A 15 6.80 -50.49 38.75
C LYS A 15 7.95 -50.70 39.77
N ARG A 16 8.45 -49.66 40.37
CA ARG A 16 9.12 -49.62 41.66
C ARG A 16 8.33 -48.70 42.57
N SER A 17 7.59 -49.30 43.52
CA SER A 17 6.95 -48.61 44.62
C SER A 17 8.01 -48.08 45.61
N ARG A 18 8.06 -46.79 45.83
CA ARG A 18 8.67 -46.17 47.00
C ARG A 18 7.67 -45.21 47.61
N ASN A 19 7.27 -45.53 48.85
CA ASN A 19 6.46 -44.67 49.70
C ASN A 19 7.20 -43.37 49.98
N LEU A 20 6.70 -42.27 49.46
CA LEU A 20 7.10 -40.92 49.82
C LEU A 20 5.96 -40.27 50.60
N ARG A 21 6.22 -40.03 51.90
CA ARG A 21 5.34 -39.21 52.76
C ARG A 21 5.22 -37.80 52.13
N LEU A 22 4.00 -37.42 51.79
CA LEU A 22 3.66 -36.05 51.36
C LEU A 22 3.65 -35.14 52.59
N ASN A 23 4.71 -34.34 52.75
CA ASN A 23 4.65 -33.14 53.57
C ASN A 23 3.78 -32.13 52.85
N LYS A 24 2.60 -31.80 53.40
CA LYS A 24 1.81 -30.65 52.98
C LYS A 24 2.57 -29.37 53.34
N SER A 25 3.41 -28.85 52.45
CA SER A 25 3.80 -27.48 52.48
C SER A 25 2.80 -26.68 51.59
N GLU A 26 2.07 -25.77 52.21
CA GLU A 26 1.26 -24.79 51.48
C GLU A 26 2.16 -24.02 50.49
N SER A 27 2.08 -24.41 49.23
CA SER A 27 2.71 -23.62 48.15
C SER A 27 1.90 -22.33 48.03
N LYS A 28 2.42 -21.22 48.56
CA LYS A 28 2.02 -19.87 48.12
C LYS A 28 2.12 -19.86 46.62
N LYS A 29 0.99 -19.82 45.90
CA LYS A 29 0.95 -19.60 44.46
C LYS A 29 1.65 -18.27 44.21
N SER A 30 2.90 -18.30 43.79
CA SER A 30 3.59 -17.11 43.27
C SER A 30 2.84 -16.67 42.04
N VAL A 31 2.20 -15.50 42.11
CA VAL A 31 1.71 -14.80 40.93
C VAL A 31 2.88 -14.70 39.96
N PRO A 32 2.76 -15.21 38.73
CA PRO A 32 3.87 -15.11 37.78
C PRO A 32 4.21 -13.64 37.62
N LYS A 33 5.47 -13.28 37.94
CA LYS A 33 5.98 -11.94 37.80
C LYS A 33 5.97 -11.63 36.31
N VAL A 34 4.99 -10.87 35.84
CA VAL A 34 4.93 -10.41 34.46
C VAL A 34 6.15 -9.52 34.26
N LEU A 35 7.13 -10.00 33.51
CA LEU A 35 8.30 -9.21 33.16
C LEU A 35 7.83 -8.04 32.28
N PRO A 36 8.24 -6.80 32.58
CA PRO A 36 7.88 -5.67 31.75
C PRO A 36 8.46 -5.86 30.35
N ILE A 37 7.60 -5.68 29.32
CA ILE A 37 8.03 -5.67 27.93
C ILE A 37 8.79 -4.39 27.72
N PHE A 38 10.06 -4.49 27.34
CA PHE A 38 10.88 -3.33 27.05
C PHE A 38 10.48 -2.75 25.68
N GLN A 39 10.07 -1.49 25.66
CA GLN A 39 9.82 -0.75 24.43
C GLN A 39 10.97 0.25 24.23
N TYR A 40 11.60 0.17 23.08
CA TYR A 40 12.62 1.17 22.71
C TYR A 40 11.98 2.55 22.60
N PRO A 41 12.56 3.58 23.25
CA PRO A 41 12.07 4.93 23.09
C PRO A 41 12.22 5.37 21.64
N VAL A 42 11.23 6.11 21.13
CA VAL A 42 11.25 6.67 19.79
C VAL A 42 11.66 8.14 19.84
N SER A 43 12.29 8.62 18.77
CA SER A 43 12.68 10.02 18.61
C SER A 43 11.48 10.98 18.67
N LYS A 44 11.74 12.29 18.71
CA LYS A 44 10.69 13.33 18.70
C LYS A 44 9.84 13.25 17.44
N ASP A 45 8.62 13.79 17.52
CA ASP A 45 7.79 13.97 16.33
C ASP A 45 8.50 14.92 15.34
N GLY A 46 8.60 14.49 14.08
CA GLY A 46 9.32 15.20 13.03
C GLY A 46 10.59 14.51 12.54
N ASP A 47 11.26 13.71 13.38
CA ASP A 47 12.39 12.92 12.93
C ASP A 47 11.91 11.77 12.04
N ARG A 48 12.36 11.75 10.79
CA ARG A 48 11.95 10.76 9.80
C ARG A 48 13.15 10.09 9.18
N ARG A 49 12.99 8.78 8.90
CA ARG A 49 13.91 7.97 8.09
C ARG A 49 13.13 7.27 7.00
N VAL A 50 13.72 7.21 5.82
CA VAL A 50 13.13 6.49 4.69
C VAL A 50 13.86 5.18 4.49
N TYR A 51 13.12 4.09 4.42
CA TYR A 51 13.62 2.76 4.10
C TYR A 51 13.02 2.30 2.78
N VAL A 52 13.84 1.64 1.96
CA VAL A 52 13.49 1.16 0.62
C VAL A 52 13.92 -0.29 0.45
N TRP A 53 13.10 -1.09 -0.26
CA TRP A 53 13.43 -2.47 -0.62
C TRP A 53 12.60 -2.94 -1.81
N GLY A 54 12.99 -4.06 -2.41
CA GLY A 54 12.38 -4.61 -3.60
C GLY A 54 13.24 -4.44 -4.84
N MET A 55 12.60 -4.34 -6.02
CA MET A 55 13.24 -4.18 -7.32
C MET A 55 14.05 -2.88 -7.36
N ALA A 56 15.33 -3.00 -7.67
CA ALA A 56 16.26 -1.88 -7.79
C ALA A 56 16.65 -1.57 -9.25
N GLY A 57 16.48 -2.55 -10.16
CA GLY A 57 16.97 -2.46 -11.54
C GLY A 57 16.40 -1.29 -12.33
N HIS A 58 15.19 -0.85 -12.00
CA HIS A 58 14.53 0.30 -12.63
C HIS A 58 14.79 1.64 -11.95
N GLY A 59 15.67 1.69 -10.93
CA GLY A 59 15.97 2.93 -10.21
C GLY A 59 14.92 3.38 -9.20
N ALA A 60 13.78 2.68 -9.07
CA ALA A 60 12.65 3.09 -8.20
C ALA A 60 13.04 3.29 -6.73
N LEU A 61 14.06 2.57 -6.24
CA LEU A 61 14.55 2.70 -4.88
C LEU A 61 15.41 3.97 -4.63
N GLY A 62 15.76 4.70 -5.69
CA GLY A 62 16.63 5.89 -5.56
C GLY A 62 18.06 5.59 -5.05
N THR A 63 18.51 4.35 -5.15
CA THR A 63 19.82 3.89 -4.62
C THR A 63 20.69 3.22 -5.67
N LEU A 64 20.29 3.25 -6.93
CA LEU A 64 20.98 2.55 -8.00
C LEU A 64 22.30 3.27 -8.33
N LYS A 65 23.42 2.66 -7.95
CA LYS A 65 24.75 3.11 -8.36
C LYS A 65 25.22 2.29 -9.55
N THR A 66 25.95 2.92 -10.46
CA THR A 66 26.48 2.32 -11.70
C THR A 66 27.25 1.01 -11.48
N HIS A 67 27.90 0.82 -10.30
CA HIS A 67 28.63 -0.41 -10.01
C HIS A 67 27.73 -1.57 -9.56
N LEU A 68 26.53 -1.33 -8.99
CA LEU A 68 25.55 -2.37 -8.65
C LEU A 68 24.99 -3.01 -9.92
N HIS A 69 24.75 -2.22 -10.96
CA HIS A 69 24.37 -2.73 -12.29
C HIS A 69 25.41 -3.68 -12.88
N LYS A 70 26.69 -3.36 -12.73
CA LYS A 70 27.80 -4.22 -13.18
C LYS A 70 27.92 -5.53 -12.40
N GLN A 71 27.40 -5.59 -11.18
CA GLN A 71 27.40 -6.79 -10.33
C GLN A 71 26.13 -7.65 -10.47
N GLY A 72 25.17 -7.26 -11.35
CA GLY A 72 23.94 -8.01 -11.54
C GLY A 72 22.98 -8.00 -10.34
N VAL A 73 23.11 -7.06 -9.40
CA VAL A 73 22.22 -6.93 -8.24
C VAL A 73 21.03 -6.05 -8.65
N TYR A 74 19.90 -6.69 -8.94
CA TYR A 74 18.69 -6.02 -9.43
C TYR A 74 17.63 -5.79 -8.33
N TYR A 75 17.85 -6.25 -7.10
CA TYR A 75 16.89 -6.10 -6.00
C TYR A 75 17.57 -5.94 -4.63
N VAL A 76 16.81 -5.40 -3.68
CA VAL A 76 17.20 -5.24 -2.27
C VAL A 76 16.18 -5.98 -1.41
N SER A 77 16.56 -7.11 -0.82
CA SER A 77 15.64 -7.99 -0.08
C SER A 77 15.42 -7.61 1.38
N LYS A 78 16.16 -6.62 1.90
CA LYS A 78 16.03 -6.11 3.29
C LYS A 78 15.79 -4.59 3.28
N PRO A 79 15.04 -4.04 4.23
CA PRO A 79 14.90 -2.60 4.38
C PRO A 79 16.26 -1.91 4.43
N LYS A 80 16.52 -1.02 3.48
CA LYS A 80 17.74 -0.23 3.38
C LYS A 80 17.42 1.25 3.57
N ARG A 81 18.18 1.93 4.43
CA ARG A 81 18.04 3.38 4.61
C ARG A 81 18.41 4.11 3.32
N LEU A 82 17.54 5.03 2.92
CA LEU A 82 17.75 5.86 1.74
C LEU A 82 18.55 7.11 2.13
N ALA A 83 19.73 7.27 1.52
CA ALA A 83 20.62 8.40 1.80
C ALA A 83 19.96 9.77 1.50
N PHE A 84 19.05 9.82 0.52
CA PHE A 84 18.25 11.00 0.21
C PHE A 84 17.40 11.44 1.41
N GLY A 85 16.72 10.47 2.08
CA GLY A 85 15.90 10.74 3.27
C GLY A 85 16.68 11.12 4.52
N GLU A 86 18.01 10.90 4.55
CA GLU A 86 18.87 11.39 5.64
C GLU A 86 19.25 12.88 5.47
N LYS A 87 19.13 13.39 4.24
CA LYS A 87 19.49 14.77 3.88
C LYS A 87 18.27 15.68 3.71
N ASN A 88 17.09 15.09 3.56
CA ASN A 88 15.85 15.80 3.27
C ASN A 88 14.74 15.34 4.21
N ASP A 89 13.91 16.26 4.67
CA ASP A 89 12.72 15.95 5.47
C ASP A 89 11.60 15.42 4.56
N VAL A 90 11.64 14.12 4.26
CA VAL A 90 10.65 13.45 3.44
C VAL A 90 9.35 13.30 4.22
N THR A 91 8.31 13.99 3.77
CA THR A 91 7.00 14.03 4.45
C THR A 91 6.04 12.98 3.93
N ASP A 92 6.15 12.62 2.64
CA ASP A 92 5.30 11.65 1.98
C ASP A 92 6.02 10.91 0.86
N VAL A 93 5.51 9.70 0.52
CA VAL A 93 6.01 8.85 -0.56
C VAL A 93 4.85 8.14 -1.26
N THR A 94 4.98 7.97 -2.58
CA THR A 94 4.10 7.12 -3.39
C THR A 94 4.92 6.29 -4.37
N CYS A 95 4.45 5.07 -4.65
CA CYS A 95 5.11 4.10 -5.53
C CYS A 95 4.20 3.77 -6.71
N GLY A 96 4.72 3.94 -7.92
CA GLY A 96 4.08 3.50 -9.16
C GLY A 96 4.70 2.22 -9.72
N TYR A 97 4.56 2.00 -11.02
CA TYR A 97 5.13 0.85 -11.71
C TYR A 97 6.59 1.13 -12.08
N GLY A 98 7.50 0.75 -11.17
CA GLY A 98 8.94 0.94 -11.36
C GLY A 98 9.44 2.37 -11.13
N PHE A 99 8.66 3.22 -10.47
CA PHE A 99 9.08 4.57 -10.07
C PHE A 99 8.50 4.96 -8.70
N THR A 100 9.12 5.96 -8.09
CA THR A 100 8.75 6.49 -6.78
C THR A 100 8.77 8.02 -6.82
N ALA A 101 7.82 8.66 -6.16
CA ALA A 101 7.84 10.08 -5.88
C ALA A 101 7.94 10.34 -4.37
N PHE A 102 8.67 11.39 -3.99
CA PHE A 102 8.95 11.80 -2.62
C PHE A 102 8.54 13.26 -2.43
N ALA A 103 7.64 13.52 -1.50
CA ALA A 103 7.36 14.87 -1.03
C ALA A 103 8.35 15.26 0.07
N VAL A 104 8.88 16.46 -0.01
CA VAL A 104 9.88 16.98 0.92
C VAL A 104 9.38 18.30 1.51
N LYS A 105 9.54 18.45 2.82
CA LYS A 105 9.38 19.76 3.45
C LYS A 105 10.65 20.57 3.17
N SER A 106 10.53 21.61 2.38
CA SER A 106 11.63 22.47 1.98
C SER A 106 11.22 23.93 2.10
N SER A 107 12.20 24.81 2.38
CA SER A 107 12.05 26.25 2.22
C SER A 107 12.21 26.71 0.77
N ASP A 108 12.74 25.81 -0.08
CA ASP A 108 12.96 26.06 -1.49
C ASP A 108 11.77 25.56 -2.32
N LYS A 109 11.72 25.93 -3.61
CA LYS A 109 10.65 25.49 -4.53
C LYS A 109 10.67 23.99 -4.83
N ASN A 110 11.73 23.25 -4.45
CA ASN A 110 11.88 21.82 -4.70
C ASN A 110 11.19 21.01 -3.59
N ILE A 111 9.88 20.89 -3.68
CA ILE A 111 9.06 20.13 -2.69
C ILE A 111 8.74 18.71 -3.14
N LEU A 112 9.12 18.34 -4.37
CA LEU A 112 8.82 17.05 -4.99
C LEU A 112 10.06 16.49 -5.69
N TYR A 113 10.34 15.20 -5.47
CA TYR A 113 11.44 14.47 -6.09
C TYR A 113 10.96 13.14 -6.64
N GLY A 114 11.67 12.58 -7.62
CA GLY A 114 11.33 11.29 -8.20
C GLY A 114 12.53 10.45 -8.56
N SER A 115 12.38 9.14 -8.54
CA SER A 115 13.36 8.16 -9.03
C SER A 115 12.67 6.97 -9.68
N GLY A 116 13.34 6.30 -10.61
CA GLY A 116 12.81 5.16 -11.34
C GLY A 116 12.59 5.42 -12.82
N ILE A 117 11.69 4.64 -13.42
CA ILE A 117 11.29 4.74 -14.83
C ILE A 117 10.63 6.09 -15.09
N ASN A 118 11.02 6.73 -16.19
CA ASN A 118 10.48 8.01 -16.62
C ASN A 118 10.21 8.07 -18.14
N THR A 119 9.89 6.95 -18.74
CA THR A 119 9.63 6.82 -20.18
C THR A 119 8.50 7.70 -20.71
N ASP A 120 7.53 7.99 -19.84
CA ASP A 120 6.36 8.81 -20.14
C ASP A 120 6.41 10.19 -19.46
N SER A 121 7.57 10.59 -18.95
CA SER A 121 7.76 11.84 -18.20
C SER A 121 6.83 11.94 -16.95
N GLN A 122 6.48 10.81 -16.36
CA GLN A 122 5.68 10.75 -15.12
C GLN A 122 6.41 11.34 -13.91
N LEU A 123 7.74 11.48 -13.99
CA LEU A 123 8.59 12.19 -13.03
C LEU A 123 9.03 13.58 -13.56
N GLY A 124 8.32 14.09 -14.57
CA GLY A 124 8.66 15.35 -15.23
C GLY A 124 9.80 15.22 -16.25
N PHE A 125 10.12 16.35 -16.89
CA PHE A 125 11.21 16.40 -17.86
C PHE A 125 12.58 16.35 -17.17
N HIS A 126 13.42 15.43 -17.63
CA HIS A 126 14.83 15.35 -17.26
C HIS A 126 15.69 15.17 -18.51
N GLU A 127 16.88 15.75 -18.52
CA GLU A 127 17.87 15.43 -19.54
C GLU A 127 18.33 13.99 -19.38
N THR A 128 18.42 13.26 -20.49
CA THR A 128 18.81 11.86 -20.51
C THR A 128 20.24 11.70 -19.98
N ASP A 129 20.44 10.83 -19.01
CA ASP A 129 21.77 10.46 -18.55
C ASP A 129 22.40 9.51 -19.57
N LYS A 130 23.58 9.87 -20.12
CA LYS A 130 24.32 9.04 -21.09
C LYS A 130 24.65 7.64 -20.56
N LYS A 131 24.66 7.45 -19.21
CA LYS A 131 24.90 6.16 -18.57
C LYS A 131 23.66 5.29 -18.46
N PHE A 132 22.47 5.89 -18.54
CA PHE A 132 21.17 5.25 -18.45
C PHE A 132 20.27 5.80 -19.56
N PRO A 133 20.45 5.33 -20.81
CA PRO A 133 19.73 5.86 -21.97
C PRO A 133 18.24 5.55 -21.96
N ASP A 134 17.78 4.62 -21.11
CA ASP A 134 16.40 4.13 -21.04
C ASP A 134 15.48 5.04 -20.20
N ASP A 135 15.83 6.33 -20.05
CA ASP A 135 15.06 7.29 -19.24
C ASP A 135 14.81 6.83 -17.79
N ILE A 136 15.83 6.20 -17.18
CA ILE A 136 15.83 5.77 -15.79
C ILE A 136 16.51 6.82 -14.91
N ILE A 137 15.80 7.27 -13.87
CA ILE A 137 16.32 8.17 -12.84
C ILE A 137 16.80 7.34 -11.66
N THR A 138 18.11 7.24 -11.47
CA THR A 138 18.73 6.30 -10.51
C THR A 138 18.83 6.81 -9.07
N GLU A 139 18.76 8.15 -8.89
CA GLU A 139 18.73 8.84 -7.61
C GLU A 139 17.63 9.89 -7.64
N PRO A 140 16.96 10.20 -6.50
CA PRO A 140 15.86 11.16 -6.49
C PRO A 140 16.30 12.51 -7.07
N ARG A 141 15.63 12.95 -8.15
CA ARG A 141 15.81 14.25 -8.80
C ARG A 141 14.57 15.13 -8.59
N PRO A 142 14.73 16.47 -8.50
CA PRO A 142 13.60 17.38 -8.36
C PRO A 142 12.63 17.26 -9.53
N ILE A 143 11.34 17.20 -9.24
CA ILE A 143 10.26 17.31 -10.22
C ILE A 143 9.72 18.74 -10.15
N ASN A 144 9.86 19.47 -11.25
CA ASN A 144 9.44 20.87 -11.31
C ASN A 144 7.94 20.97 -11.53
N LEU A 145 7.24 21.54 -10.55
CA LEU A 145 5.83 21.93 -10.66
C LEU A 145 5.75 23.45 -10.89
N PRO A 146 4.79 23.93 -11.71
CA PRO A 146 4.60 25.37 -11.96
C PRO A 146 3.86 26.05 -10.78
N LEU A 147 4.47 25.97 -9.59
CA LEU A 147 3.94 26.53 -8.36
C LEU A 147 4.03 28.06 -8.37
N LYS A 148 2.99 28.69 -7.85
CA LYS A 148 2.88 30.16 -7.78
C LYS A 148 3.41 30.68 -6.43
N GLU A 149 3.08 29.96 -5.35
CA GLU A 149 3.38 30.39 -3.99
C GLU A 149 4.65 29.75 -3.44
N PRO A 150 5.56 30.50 -2.80
CA PRO A 150 6.74 29.95 -2.13
C PRO A 150 6.41 29.01 -0.97
N SER A 151 5.22 29.15 -0.38
CA SER A 151 4.73 28.34 0.75
C SER A 151 4.02 27.06 0.30
N SER A 152 4.06 26.73 -0.97
CA SER A 152 3.41 25.53 -1.52
C SER A 152 3.98 24.27 -0.89
N LYS A 153 3.07 23.33 -0.59
CA LYS A 153 3.40 22.04 0.00
C LYS A 153 2.60 20.94 -0.65
N VAL A 154 3.17 19.76 -0.73
CA VAL A 154 2.45 18.55 -1.12
C VAL A 154 1.54 18.11 0.03
N LEU A 155 0.29 17.84 -0.28
CA LEU A 155 -0.73 17.37 0.66
C LEU A 155 -0.96 15.87 0.52
N ASP A 156 -0.95 15.35 -0.73
CA ASP A 156 -1.13 13.93 -1.02
C ASP A 156 -0.57 13.60 -2.41
N MET A 157 -0.25 12.33 -2.67
CA MET A 157 0.29 11.87 -3.95
C MET A 157 -0.22 10.46 -4.27
N ALA A 158 -0.44 10.19 -5.56
CA ALA A 158 -0.72 8.86 -6.06
C ALA A 158 0.02 8.61 -7.38
N ALA A 159 0.48 7.39 -7.57
CA ALA A 159 1.24 6.96 -8.73
C ALA A 159 0.58 5.75 -9.38
N GLY A 160 0.28 5.84 -10.66
CA GLY A 160 -0.25 4.74 -11.46
C GLY A 160 0.85 4.01 -12.24
N ARG A 161 0.50 3.44 -13.40
CA ARG A 161 1.44 2.72 -14.24
C ARG A 161 2.48 3.68 -14.86
N ALA A 162 2.04 4.79 -15.41
CA ALA A 162 2.88 5.75 -16.12
C ALA A 162 2.40 7.20 -15.93
N HIS A 163 1.69 7.49 -14.83
CA HIS A 163 1.25 8.84 -14.49
C HIS A 163 1.39 9.09 -12.99
N LEU A 164 1.50 10.36 -12.63
CA LEU A 164 1.67 10.83 -11.26
C LEU A 164 0.65 11.92 -10.95
N LEU A 165 -0.01 11.81 -9.82
CA LEU A 165 -0.93 12.79 -9.24
C LEU A 165 -0.25 13.42 -8.03
N VAL A 166 -0.19 14.75 -7.98
CA VAL A 166 0.43 15.51 -6.88
C VAL A 166 -0.54 16.58 -6.41
N LEU A 167 -1.19 16.33 -5.29
CA LEU A 167 -2.08 17.29 -4.66
C LEU A 167 -1.26 18.26 -3.81
N THR A 168 -1.47 19.54 -4.03
CA THR A 168 -0.85 20.64 -3.29
C THR A 168 -1.94 21.57 -2.73
N ASN A 169 -1.53 22.54 -1.92
CA ASN A 169 -2.44 23.62 -1.50
C ASN A 169 -2.86 24.56 -2.66
N GLU A 170 -2.24 24.46 -3.83
CA GLU A 170 -2.66 25.19 -5.06
C GLU A 170 -3.59 24.36 -5.96
N GLY A 171 -3.92 23.12 -5.59
CA GLY A 171 -4.69 22.17 -6.38
C GLY A 171 -3.90 20.95 -6.80
N LEU A 172 -4.43 20.20 -7.75
CA LEU A 172 -3.85 18.96 -8.25
C LEU A 172 -2.99 19.22 -9.50
N PHE A 173 -1.76 18.74 -9.49
CA PHE A 173 -0.88 18.64 -10.65
C PHE A 173 -0.81 17.21 -11.13
N THR A 174 -0.88 16.98 -12.44
CA THR A 174 -0.77 15.66 -13.06
C THR A 174 0.29 15.64 -14.14
N LEU A 175 1.06 14.54 -14.19
CA LEU A 175 2.20 14.34 -15.10
C LEU A 175 2.15 12.94 -15.70
N GLY A 176 2.79 12.76 -16.84
CA GLY A 176 2.99 11.46 -17.47
C GLY A 176 2.04 11.16 -18.61
N ASN A 177 1.79 9.86 -18.81
CA ASN A 177 0.94 9.33 -19.88
C ASN A 177 -0.52 9.79 -19.72
N ASN A 178 -1.13 10.21 -20.82
CA ASN A 178 -2.53 10.62 -20.88
C ASN A 178 -3.29 9.96 -22.05
N ALA A 179 -2.82 8.80 -22.52
CA ALA A 179 -3.44 8.11 -23.66
C ALA A 179 -4.91 7.75 -23.43
N TYR A 180 -5.30 7.62 -22.17
CA TYR A 180 -6.67 7.29 -21.77
C TYR A 180 -7.37 8.44 -21.03
N GLY A 181 -6.72 9.59 -20.88
CA GLY A 181 -7.24 10.73 -20.12
C GLY A 181 -6.90 10.68 -18.62
N GLN A 182 -6.01 9.78 -18.17
CA GLN A 182 -5.65 9.58 -16.76
C GLN A 182 -4.94 10.78 -16.11
N CYS A 183 -4.52 11.77 -16.89
CA CYS A 183 -4.04 13.05 -16.36
C CYS A 183 -5.15 14.13 -16.26
N GLY A 184 -6.41 13.81 -16.59
CA GLY A 184 -7.56 14.73 -16.46
C GLY A 184 -7.61 15.85 -17.50
N ARG A 185 -6.96 15.68 -18.66
CA ARG A 185 -6.93 16.60 -19.79
C ARG A 185 -7.36 15.91 -21.10
N PRO A 186 -7.74 16.64 -22.12
CA PRO A 186 -8.13 16.07 -23.42
C PRO A 186 -7.06 15.10 -23.96
N ILE A 187 -7.52 13.99 -24.53
CA ILE A 187 -6.67 13.01 -25.20
C ILE A 187 -6.27 13.59 -26.57
N ILE A 188 -4.96 13.61 -26.84
CA ILE A 188 -4.40 14.05 -28.11
C ILE A 188 -3.90 12.81 -28.86
N SER A 189 -4.41 12.60 -30.08
CA SER A 189 -3.98 11.47 -30.91
C SER A 189 -2.48 11.56 -31.22
N ASN A 190 -1.77 10.44 -31.05
CA ASN A 190 -0.33 10.31 -31.29
C ASN A 190 0.55 11.27 -30.44
N GLU A 191 0.08 11.70 -29.29
CA GLU A 191 0.88 12.47 -28.35
C GLU A 191 2.10 11.64 -27.88
N SER A 192 3.29 12.24 -27.95
CA SER A 192 4.50 11.65 -27.38
C SER A 192 4.65 12.07 -25.92
N TYR A 193 4.74 11.10 -25.03
CA TYR A 193 4.93 11.34 -23.60
C TYR A 193 6.40 11.33 -23.19
N ASN A 194 7.27 10.75 -24.02
CA ASN A 194 8.71 10.75 -23.76
C ASN A 194 9.26 12.19 -23.85
N LYS A 195 10.01 12.60 -22.84
CA LYS A 195 10.57 13.96 -22.70
C LYS A 195 9.53 15.08 -22.74
N SER A 196 8.29 14.78 -22.36
CA SER A 196 7.23 15.76 -22.25
C SER A 196 7.51 16.74 -21.10
N ARG A 197 7.19 18.02 -21.34
CA ARG A 197 7.23 19.09 -20.30
C ARG A 197 5.83 19.43 -19.78
N VAL A 198 4.83 18.66 -20.17
CA VAL A 198 3.44 18.93 -19.82
C VAL A 198 3.21 18.59 -18.36
N VAL A 199 2.82 19.59 -17.59
CA VAL A 199 2.28 19.46 -16.24
C VAL A 199 0.87 20.06 -16.28
N HIS A 200 -0.16 19.22 -16.12
CA HIS A 200 -1.53 19.69 -16.12
C HIS A 200 -1.97 20.09 -14.72
N HIS A 201 -2.71 21.19 -14.57
CA HIS A 201 -3.16 21.72 -13.29
C HIS A 201 -4.69 21.77 -13.20
N ILE A 202 -5.22 21.14 -12.16
CA ILE A 202 -6.64 21.15 -11.82
C ILE A 202 -6.78 21.85 -10.45
N PRO A 203 -7.16 23.14 -10.42
CA PRO A 203 -7.15 23.92 -9.17
C PRO A 203 -8.22 23.46 -8.18
N ASN A 204 -9.38 23.02 -8.68
CA ASN A 204 -10.49 22.49 -7.90
C ASN A 204 -11.48 21.76 -8.83
N ILE A 205 -12.50 21.11 -8.26
CA ILE A 205 -13.55 20.47 -9.01
C ILE A 205 -14.87 21.25 -8.79
N LYS A 206 -15.20 22.15 -9.73
CA LYS A 206 -16.42 22.96 -9.66
C LYS A 206 -16.54 23.71 -8.31
N GLY A 207 -15.45 24.29 -7.84
CA GLY A 207 -15.38 25.00 -6.57
C GLY A 207 -15.16 24.12 -5.33
N ARG A 208 -15.15 22.78 -5.47
CA ARG A 208 -14.84 21.85 -4.37
C ARG A 208 -13.35 21.62 -4.24
N GLN A 209 -12.85 21.63 -3.03
CA GLN A 209 -11.45 21.31 -2.74
C GLN A 209 -11.21 19.80 -2.77
N ILE A 210 -10.11 19.38 -3.37
CA ILE A 210 -9.65 18.00 -3.40
C ILE A 210 -8.95 17.72 -2.05
N LYS A 211 -9.31 16.62 -1.41
CA LYS A 211 -8.78 16.17 -0.11
C LYS A 211 -7.70 15.11 -0.27
N ALA A 212 -7.92 14.15 -1.19
CA ALA A 212 -7.00 13.04 -1.42
C ALA A 212 -7.06 12.58 -2.87
N VAL A 213 -6.00 11.89 -3.30
CA VAL A 213 -5.86 11.34 -4.63
C VAL A 213 -5.49 9.85 -4.56
N THR A 214 -5.99 9.06 -5.53
CA THR A 214 -5.67 7.64 -5.69
C THR A 214 -5.48 7.35 -7.18
N ALA A 215 -4.58 6.46 -7.53
CA ALA A 215 -4.34 6.03 -8.89
C ALA A 215 -4.45 4.51 -8.99
N GLY A 216 -5.17 4.03 -10.01
CA GLY A 216 -5.06 2.66 -10.50
C GLY A 216 -3.99 2.56 -11.58
N GLN A 217 -4.05 1.53 -12.43
CA GLN A 217 -3.07 1.38 -13.51
C GLN A 217 -3.09 2.62 -14.43
N ASP A 218 -4.23 2.90 -15.06
CA ASP A 218 -4.40 3.94 -16.06
C ASP A 218 -5.66 4.79 -15.80
N HIS A 219 -6.07 4.91 -14.55
CA HIS A 219 -7.15 5.80 -14.14
C HIS A 219 -6.82 6.49 -12.83
N SER A 220 -7.49 7.59 -12.59
CA SER A 220 -7.27 8.48 -11.46
C SER A 220 -8.55 8.73 -10.70
N ILE A 221 -8.46 8.83 -9.39
CA ILE A 221 -9.59 9.03 -8.49
C ILE A 221 -9.28 10.18 -7.55
N LEU A 222 -10.22 11.09 -7.41
CA LEU A 222 -10.13 12.25 -6.53
C LEU A 222 -11.23 12.17 -5.47
N LEU A 223 -10.85 12.34 -4.24
CA LEU A 223 -11.77 12.50 -3.12
C LEU A 223 -11.80 13.97 -2.70
N THR A 224 -12.99 14.54 -2.58
CA THR A 224 -13.17 15.92 -2.13
C THR A 224 -13.34 16.01 -0.61
N GLU A 225 -13.18 17.21 -0.05
CA GLU A 225 -13.47 17.49 1.38
C GLU A 225 -14.96 17.23 1.73
N SER A 226 -15.88 17.35 0.75
CA SER A 226 -17.31 17.01 0.92
C SER A 226 -17.59 15.50 0.88
N GLY A 227 -16.57 14.64 0.66
CA GLY A 227 -16.75 13.20 0.57
C GLY A 227 -17.27 12.69 -0.78
N GLU A 228 -17.27 13.55 -1.82
CA GLU A 228 -17.62 13.14 -3.18
C GLU A 228 -16.40 12.53 -3.89
N VAL A 229 -16.63 11.52 -4.73
CA VAL A 229 -15.58 10.82 -5.49
C VAL A 229 -15.70 11.15 -6.98
N TYR A 230 -14.61 11.59 -7.58
CA TYR A 230 -14.49 11.88 -9.01
C TYR A 230 -13.44 10.98 -9.65
N THR A 231 -13.67 10.56 -10.88
CA THR A 231 -12.76 9.66 -11.62
C THR A 231 -12.51 10.15 -13.04
N PHE A 232 -11.39 9.75 -13.62
CA PHE A 232 -11.02 9.93 -15.01
C PHE A 232 -9.93 8.93 -15.42
N GLY A 233 -9.75 8.70 -16.72
CA GLY A 233 -8.79 7.76 -17.28
C GLY A 233 -9.46 6.58 -17.97
N TRP A 234 -8.79 5.44 -17.99
CA TRP A 234 -9.25 4.17 -18.57
C TRP A 234 -10.55 3.70 -17.93
N GLY A 235 -11.53 3.29 -18.74
CA GLY A 235 -12.86 2.93 -18.27
C GLY A 235 -13.37 1.57 -18.78
N ALA A 236 -12.59 0.82 -19.59
CA ALA A 236 -13.08 -0.37 -20.28
C ALA A 236 -13.48 -1.54 -19.36
N ASP A 237 -12.97 -1.59 -18.12
CA ASP A 237 -13.34 -2.58 -17.11
C ASP A 237 -14.31 -2.01 -16.06
N GLY A 238 -14.87 -0.83 -16.32
CA GLY A 238 -15.80 -0.17 -15.40
C GLY A 238 -15.13 0.58 -14.24
N GLN A 239 -13.79 0.64 -14.16
CA GLN A 239 -13.04 1.23 -13.06
C GLN A 239 -13.25 2.74 -12.86
N THR A 240 -13.88 3.43 -13.82
CA THR A 240 -14.32 4.82 -13.62
C THR A 240 -15.62 4.94 -12.82
N GLY A 241 -16.44 3.88 -12.72
CA GLY A 241 -17.71 3.92 -11.97
C GLY A 241 -18.77 4.88 -12.52
N LEU A 242 -18.69 5.24 -13.81
CA LEU A 242 -19.54 6.26 -14.44
C LEU A 242 -20.78 5.70 -15.15
N ALA A 243 -21.12 4.43 -14.92
CA ALA A 243 -22.18 3.66 -15.58
C ALA A 243 -21.97 3.49 -17.09
N HIS A 244 -20.71 3.43 -17.53
CA HIS A 244 -20.31 3.13 -18.90
C HIS A 244 -18.88 2.58 -18.92
N TYR A 245 -18.44 2.05 -20.08
CA TYR A 245 -17.10 1.46 -20.29
C TYR A 245 -16.19 2.32 -21.18
N ARG A 246 -16.43 3.63 -21.26
CA ARG A 246 -15.62 4.56 -22.06
C ARG A 246 -14.57 5.22 -21.20
N ASN A 247 -13.46 5.61 -21.82
CA ASN A 247 -12.47 6.48 -21.19
C ASN A 247 -13.08 7.85 -20.85
N GLU A 248 -12.61 8.43 -19.77
CA GLU A 248 -13.03 9.77 -19.33
C GLU A 248 -11.79 10.65 -19.13
N HIS A 249 -11.78 11.83 -19.74
CA HIS A 249 -10.62 12.72 -19.72
C HIS A 249 -10.79 13.94 -18.80
N ARG A 250 -11.89 13.99 -18.05
CA ARG A 250 -12.18 15.06 -17.08
C ARG A 250 -12.68 14.48 -15.77
N PRO A 251 -12.39 15.12 -14.62
CA PRO A 251 -12.96 14.68 -13.36
C PRO A 251 -14.49 14.60 -13.44
N SER A 252 -15.04 13.39 -13.42
CA SER A 252 -16.47 13.08 -13.50
C SER A 252 -16.95 12.36 -12.24
N LEU A 253 -18.10 12.79 -11.71
CA LEU A 253 -18.65 12.28 -10.45
C LEU A 253 -19.04 10.80 -10.59
N VAL A 254 -18.54 9.95 -9.70
CA VAL A 254 -18.90 8.52 -9.62
C VAL A 254 -20.37 8.39 -9.30
N LYS A 255 -21.04 7.44 -9.98
CA LYS A 255 -22.47 7.17 -9.86
C LYS A 255 -22.75 5.93 -9.02
N GLY A 256 -24.03 5.70 -8.69
CA GLY A 256 -24.48 4.53 -7.93
C GLY A 256 -24.65 4.82 -6.44
N ASP A 257 -24.36 3.83 -5.62
CA ASP A 257 -24.66 3.85 -4.18
C ASP A 257 -23.80 4.85 -3.38
N LEU A 258 -22.83 5.52 -4.01
CA LEU A 258 -22.10 6.64 -3.38
C LEU A 258 -22.97 7.90 -3.22
N ALA A 259 -24.12 7.98 -3.89
CA ALA A 259 -25.00 9.14 -3.80
C ALA A 259 -25.44 9.37 -2.35
N GLY A 260 -25.16 10.56 -1.80
CA GLY A 260 -25.48 10.93 -0.42
C GLY A 260 -24.60 10.30 0.66
N GLN A 261 -23.53 9.58 0.28
CA GLN A 261 -22.53 9.08 1.22
C GLN A 261 -21.39 10.08 1.39
N HIS A 262 -20.82 10.15 2.57
CA HIS A 262 -19.58 10.88 2.83
C HIS A 262 -18.41 9.89 2.81
N ILE A 263 -17.68 9.86 1.69
CA ILE A 263 -16.53 8.96 1.53
C ILE A 263 -15.31 9.58 2.23
N ILE A 264 -14.58 8.74 2.96
CA ILE A 264 -13.39 9.15 3.72
C ILE A 264 -12.10 8.56 3.17
N LYS A 265 -12.18 7.45 2.41
CA LYS A 265 -11.03 6.81 1.77
C LYS A 265 -11.45 6.11 0.47
N VAL A 266 -10.56 6.14 -0.53
CA VAL A 266 -10.62 5.29 -1.72
C VAL A 266 -9.33 4.51 -1.83
N ALA A 267 -9.39 3.25 -2.25
CA ALA A 267 -8.23 2.37 -2.45
C ALA A 267 -8.30 1.71 -3.83
N CYS A 268 -7.17 1.73 -4.52
CA CYS A 268 -6.98 1.10 -5.82
C CYS A 268 -5.48 0.92 -6.09
N VAL A 269 -5.10 -0.13 -6.80
CA VAL A 269 -3.74 -0.35 -7.33
C VAL A 269 -3.82 -0.77 -8.80
N ALA A 270 -4.80 -1.61 -9.16
CA ALA A 270 -5.08 -2.05 -10.53
C ALA A 270 -6.40 -1.45 -11.03
N ASP A 271 -7.36 -2.28 -11.39
CA ASP A 271 -8.63 -1.89 -12.02
C ASP A 271 -9.86 -2.18 -11.15
N CYS A 272 -9.66 -2.69 -9.93
CA CYS A 272 -10.68 -2.82 -8.88
C CYS A 272 -10.55 -1.64 -7.91
N VAL A 273 -11.67 -1.02 -7.56
CA VAL A 273 -11.73 0.14 -6.66
C VAL A 273 -12.63 -0.15 -5.48
N LEU A 274 -12.17 0.20 -4.29
CA LEU A 274 -12.96 0.22 -3.06
C LEU A 274 -13.08 1.65 -2.52
N ALA A 275 -14.25 2.01 -1.99
CA ALA A 275 -14.48 3.26 -1.27
C ALA A 275 -15.08 2.98 0.11
N LEU A 276 -14.63 3.73 1.11
CA LEU A 276 -15.07 3.63 2.51
C LEU A 276 -15.76 4.91 2.93
N SER A 277 -16.97 4.79 3.47
CA SER A 277 -17.68 5.93 4.06
C SER A 277 -17.32 6.15 5.53
N ASP A 278 -17.64 7.33 6.05
CA ASP A 278 -17.54 7.69 7.48
C ASP A 278 -18.38 6.80 8.42
N LYS A 279 -19.39 6.11 7.84
CA LYS A 279 -20.25 5.14 8.55
C LYS A 279 -19.69 3.72 8.54
N GLY A 280 -18.50 3.49 7.99
CA GLY A 280 -17.88 2.16 7.87
C GLY A 280 -18.50 1.27 6.78
N LYS A 281 -19.28 1.84 5.84
CA LYS A 281 -19.78 1.13 4.67
C LYS A 281 -18.72 1.10 3.59
N VAL A 282 -18.64 -0.03 2.88
CA VAL A 282 -17.69 -0.23 1.78
C VAL A 282 -18.45 -0.37 0.46
N PHE A 283 -17.98 0.33 -0.54
CA PHE A 283 -18.50 0.31 -1.91
C PHE A 283 -17.39 -0.17 -2.84
N GLY A 284 -17.78 -0.81 -3.96
CA GLY A 284 -16.83 -1.30 -4.94
C GLY A 284 -17.30 -1.14 -6.38
N TRP A 285 -16.36 -1.01 -7.31
CA TRP A 285 -16.59 -1.01 -8.76
C TRP A 285 -15.29 -1.34 -9.52
N GLY A 286 -15.40 -1.54 -10.83
CA GLY A 286 -14.29 -1.91 -11.70
C GLY A 286 -14.19 -3.40 -11.96
N ASN A 287 -12.98 -3.90 -12.13
CA ASN A 287 -12.72 -5.31 -12.44
C ASN A 287 -12.95 -6.21 -11.21
N SER A 288 -13.70 -7.31 -11.41
CA SER A 288 -14.01 -8.33 -10.41
C SER A 288 -13.82 -9.76 -10.91
N GLU A 289 -12.93 -9.97 -11.88
CA GLU A 289 -12.65 -11.27 -12.49
C GLU A 289 -12.30 -12.36 -11.45
N TYR A 290 -11.70 -11.95 -10.34
CA TYR A 290 -11.29 -12.85 -9.26
C TYR A 290 -12.22 -12.79 -8.03
N GLY A 291 -13.40 -12.19 -8.16
CA GLY A 291 -14.38 -12.04 -7.08
C GLY A 291 -14.06 -10.93 -6.08
N GLN A 292 -13.29 -9.91 -6.50
CA GLN A 292 -12.88 -8.80 -5.62
C GLN A 292 -14.08 -8.01 -5.08
N LEU A 293 -15.16 -7.91 -5.84
CA LEU A 293 -16.34 -7.13 -5.45
C LEU A 293 -17.45 -7.95 -4.79
N LEU A 294 -17.22 -9.26 -4.56
CA LEU A 294 -18.11 -10.17 -3.82
C LEU A 294 -19.55 -10.25 -4.39
N GLU A 295 -19.75 -9.91 -5.64
CA GLU A 295 -21.03 -10.05 -6.30
C GLU A 295 -21.36 -11.52 -6.60
N GLN A 296 -22.63 -11.86 -6.45
CA GLN A 296 -23.15 -13.17 -6.88
C GLN A 296 -23.51 -13.10 -8.36
N GLY A 297 -22.81 -13.87 -9.20
CA GLY A 297 -23.08 -13.95 -10.63
C GLY A 297 -21.82 -13.99 -11.50
N GLU A 298 -22.02 -13.97 -12.82
CA GLU A 298 -20.94 -14.03 -13.83
C GLU A 298 -20.37 -12.64 -14.19
N ASN A 299 -20.83 -11.58 -13.53
CA ASN A 299 -20.40 -10.20 -13.81
C ASN A 299 -18.96 -9.99 -13.32
N GLN A 300 -18.02 -10.00 -14.27
CA GLN A 300 -16.61 -9.76 -14.00
C GLN A 300 -16.22 -8.28 -13.99
N GLN A 301 -17.14 -7.39 -14.38
CA GLN A 301 -16.93 -5.95 -14.49
C GLN A 301 -18.15 -5.18 -13.99
N ILE A 302 -17.92 -4.25 -13.09
CA ILE A 302 -18.96 -3.43 -12.48
C ILE A 302 -18.65 -1.95 -12.75
N ASN A 303 -19.46 -1.32 -13.61
CA ASN A 303 -19.21 0.05 -14.07
C ASN A 303 -19.93 1.12 -13.26
N ILE A 304 -20.52 0.75 -12.12
CA ILE A 304 -21.22 1.66 -11.21
C ILE A 304 -20.88 1.29 -9.76
N ALA A 305 -20.68 2.27 -8.90
CA ALA A 305 -20.34 1.99 -7.51
C ALA A 305 -21.51 1.32 -6.79
N THR A 306 -21.25 0.15 -6.20
CA THR A 306 -22.26 -0.69 -5.52
C THR A 306 -21.83 -0.96 -4.09
N GLU A 307 -22.75 -0.92 -3.12
CA GLU A 307 -22.48 -1.24 -1.72
C GLU A 307 -22.22 -2.75 -1.54
N ILE A 308 -21.09 -3.11 -0.92
CA ILE A 308 -20.72 -4.49 -0.62
C ILE A 308 -21.31 -4.91 0.72
N ASN A 309 -22.60 -5.26 0.72
CA ASN A 309 -23.40 -5.50 1.92
C ASN A 309 -22.89 -6.61 2.84
N VAL A 310 -22.19 -7.62 2.30
CA VAL A 310 -21.64 -8.72 3.11
C VAL A 310 -20.61 -8.23 4.12
N LEU A 311 -19.92 -7.12 3.88
CA LEU A 311 -18.93 -6.53 4.76
C LEU A 311 -19.52 -5.88 6.00
N GLN A 312 -20.80 -5.51 6.01
CA GLN A 312 -21.49 -4.95 7.18
C GLN A 312 -21.49 -5.92 8.38
N LYS A 313 -21.43 -7.23 8.11
CA LYS A 313 -21.39 -8.28 9.16
C LYS A 313 -20.04 -8.34 9.88
N LEU A 314 -19.00 -7.67 9.37
CA LEU A 314 -17.65 -7.70 9.92
C LEU A 314 -17.40 -6.59 10.97
N GLY A 315 -18.42 -5.83 11.33
CA GLY A 315 -18.33 -4.67 12.22
C GLY A 315 -18.01 -3.38 11.47
N HIS A 316 -17.67 -2.33 12.21
CA HIS A 316 -17.36 -1.02 11.62
C HIS A 316 -15.99 -1.04 10.93
N ILE A 317 -15.98 -0.94 9.59
CA ILE A 317 -14.76 -0.91 8.81
C ILE A 317 -14.10 0.47 8.95
N ILE A 318 -12.80 0.47 9.22
CA ILE A 318 -11.99 1.69 9.42
C ILE A 318 -10.89 1.87 8.38
N ASP A 319 -10.56 0.81 7.62
CA ASP A 319 -9.55 0.89 6.56
C ASP A 319 -9.83 -0.12 5.45
N ILE A 320 -9.44 0.22 4.23
CA ILE A 320 -9.60 -0.59 3.01
C ILE A 320 -8.30 -0.59 2.21
N ALA A 321 -8.01 -1.69 1.54
CA ALA A 321 -6.91 -1.79 0.58
C ALA A 321 -7.30 -2.75 -0.56
N CYS A 322 -6.87 -2.44 -1.78
CA CYS A 322 -7.16 -3.21 -2.98
C CYS A 322 -5.86 -3.43 -3.75
N GLY A 323 -5.50 -4.69 -4.02
CA GLY A 323 -4.35 -5.08 -4.82
C GLY A 323 -4.74 -5.40 -6.28
N GLY A 324 -3.92 -6.19 -6.98
CA GLY A 324 -4.21 -6.60 -8.35
C GLY A 324 -5.46 -7.45 -8.46
N CYS A 325 -5.51 -8.55 -7.70
CA CYS A 325 -6.59 -9.54 -7.77
C CYS A 325 -7.24 -9.84 -6.41
N PHE A 326 -7.03 -9.03 -5.40
CA PHE A 326 -7.50 -9.25 -4.03
C PHE A 326 -7.84 -7.94 -3.34
N CYS A 327 -8.67 -8.06 -2.30
CA CYS A 327 -9.05 -6.94 -1.45
C CYS A 327 -8.83 -7.28 0.03
N MET A 328 -8.60 -6.24 0.84
CA MET A 328 -8.53 -6.31 2.30
C MET A 328 -9.41 -5.25 2.93
N VAL A 329 -9.98 -5.57 4.07
CA VAL A 329 -10.61 -4.58 4.97
C VAL A 329 -10.12 -4.79 6.40
N LEU A 330 -10.09 -3.70 7.15
CA LEU A 330 -9.76 -3.66 8.56
C LEU A 330 -10.93 -3.07 9.33
N ASN A 331 -11.39 -3.76 10.37
CA ASN A 331 -12.42 -3.22 11.25
C ASN A 331 -11.83 -2.51 12.49
N ASN A 332 -12.67 -1.88 13.28
CA ASN A 332 -12.29 -1.14 14.48
C ASN A 332 -11.74 -2.02 15.63
N ALA A 333 -11.98 -3.34 15.59
CA ALA A 333 -11.38 -4.28 16.53
C ALA A 333 -9.93 -4.63 16.20
N GLY A 334 -9.46 -4.28 14.99
CA GLY A 334 -8.14 -4.63 14.46
C GLY A 334 -8.14 -5.95 13.70
N ASP A 335 -9.32 -6.44 13.29
CA ASP A 335 -9.48 -7.64 12.49
C ASP A 335 -9.21 -7.33 11.02
N VAL A 336 -8.31 -8.08 10.41
CA VAL A 336 -7.97 -7.99 8.98
C VAL A 336 -8.65 -9.13 8.24
N TYR A 337 -9.51 -8.77 7.28
CA TYR A 337 -10.15 -9.72 6.37
C TYR A 337 -9.58 -9.56 4.97
N VAL A 338 -9.40 -10.69 4.27
CA VAL A 338 -8.88 -10.72 2.90
C VAL A 338 -9.69 -11.69 2.05
N TRP A 339 -9.82 -11.38 0.75
CA TRP A 339 -10.46 -12.25 -0.24
C TRP A 339 -9.94 -11.92 -1.65
N GLY A 340 -10.29 -12.76 -2.63
CA GLY A 340 -9.84 -12.66 -4.02
C GLY A 340 -8.89 -13.80 -4.39
N TYR A 341 -7.86 -13.50 -5.20
CA TYR A 341 -6.91 -14.47 -5.73
C TYR A 341 -5.46 -14.02 -5.47
N GLY A 342 -4.60 -14.99 -5.13
CA GLY A 342 -3.18 -14.82 -4.90
C GLY A 342 -2.70 -15.41 -3.58
N ILE A 343 -1.60 -14.91 -3.05
CA ILE A 343 -1.04 -15.33 -1.75
C ILE A 343 -1.69 -14.49 -0.64
N LEU A 344 -2.80 -14.99 -0.11
CA LEU A 344 -3.71 -14.23 0.75
C LEU A 344 -3.42 -14.34 2.26
N GLY A 345 -2.40 -15.10 2.68
CA GLY A 345 -2.02 -15.21 4.10
C GLY A 345 -2.49 -16.50 4.79
N PHE A 346 -2.97 -17.50 4.05
CA PHE A 346 -3.53 -18.75 4.57
C PHE A 346 -2.73 -20.01 4.18
N GLY A 347 -1.50 -19.84 3.74
CA GLY A 347 -0.61 -20.94 3.35
C GLY A 347 -0.58 -21.21 1.85
N PRO A 348 0.36 -22.07 1.40
CA PRO A 348 0.63 -22.27 -0.03
C PRO A 348 -0.49 -23.04 -0.76
N ALA A 349 -1.34 -23.74 -0.05
CA ALA A 349 -2.46 -24.49 -0.63
C ALA A 349 -3.70 -23.62 -0.92
N VAL A 350 -3.73 -22.37 -0.43
CA VAL A 350 -4.89 -21.48 -0.54
C VAL A 350 -4.54 -20.31 -1.46
N GLN A 351 -5.02 -20.36 -2.71
CA GLN A 351 -4.79 -19.30 -3.70
C GLN A 351 -6.04 -18.49 -4.05
N LYS A 352 -7.23 -18.96 -3.68
CA LYS A 352 -8.51 -18.27 -3.95
C LYS A 352 -9.41 -18.32 -2.72
N ILE A 353 -9.94 -17.16 -2.35
CA ILE A 353 -10.88 -16.99 -1.24
C ILE A 353 -12.04 -16.12 -1.74
N LEU A 354 -13.25 -16.69 -1.79
CA LEU A 354 -14.42 -16.03 -2.36
C LEU A 354 -15.27 -15.26 -1.33
N GLN A 355 -14.91 -15.33 -0.05
CA GLN A 355 -15.61 -14.64 1.02
C GLN A 355 -14.59 -13.97 1.95
N PRO A 356 -14.87 -12.79 2.50
CA PRO A 356 -13.98 -12.13 3.43
C PRO A 356 -13.60 -13.05 4.59
N THR A 357 -12.32 -13.42 4.68
CA THR A 357 -11.82 -14.39 5.66
C THR A 357 -10.83 -13.72 6.60
N LEU A 358 -11.03 -13.91 7.92
CA LEU A 358 -10.23 -13.33 8.98
C LEU A 358 -8.82 -13.94 9.01
N ILE A 359 -7.79 -13.10 8.94
CA ILE A 359 -6.41 -13.51 9.23
C ILE A 359 -6.23 -13.58 10.75
N PRO A 360 -5.76 -14.72 11.32
CA PRO A 360 -5.61 -14.87 12.75
C PRO A 360 -4.71 -13.80 13.38
N HIS A 361 -5.15 -13.18 14.47
CA HIS A 361 -4.43 -12.10 15.16
C HIS A 361 -3.01 -12.45 15.60
N ILE A 362 -2.76 -13.73 15.90
CA ILE A 362 -1.44 -14.22 16.30
C ILE A 362 -0.39 -13.99 15.19
N LEU A 363 -0.80 -13.98 13.92
CA LEU A 363 0.07 -13.70 12.78
C LEU A 363 0.50 -12.23 12.72
N PHE A 364 -0.13 -11.35 13.49
CA PHE A 364 0.23 -9.95 13.66
C PHE A 364 0.84 -9.65 15.04
N GLY A 365 1.32 -10.70 15.74
CA GLY A 365 2.05 -10.56 17.00
C GLY A 365 1.17 -10.50 18.25
N LYS A 366 -0.16 -10.55 18.14
CA LYS A 366 -1.03 -10.62 19.34
C LYS A 366 -0.88 -11.98 20.03
N ASN A 367 -0.50 -11.97 21.30
CA ASN A 367 -0.27 -13.18 22.09
C ASN A 367 -0.60 -12.94 23.57
N ALA A 368 -0.32 -13.91 24.45
CA ALA A 368 -0.60 -13.82 25.88
C ALA A 368 0.14 -12.67 26.59
N TYR A 369 1.28 -12.24 26.04
CA TYR A 369 2.11 -11.16 26.58
C TYR A 369 1.76 -9.81 25.95
N GLU A 370 1.48 -9.81 24.63
CA GLU A 370 1.14 -8.65 23.80
C GLU A 370 -0.36 -8.62 23.47
N LYS A 371 -1.19 -8.59 24.52
CA LYS A 371 -2.66 -8.69 24.37
C LYS A 371 -3.29 -7.50 23.64
N ASN A 372 -2.67 -6.33 23.72
CA ASN A 372 -3.17 -5.08 23.15
C ASN A 372 -2.69 -4.82 21.72
N THR A 373 -1.87 -5.71 21.16
CA THR A 373 -1.42 -5.62 19.77
C THR A 373 -2.61 -5.76 18.83
N LYS A 374 -2.81 -4.78 17.97
CA LYS A 374 -3.84 -4.78 16.93
C LYS A 374 -3.32 -4.10 15.67
N VAL A 375 -3.82 -4.53 14.53
CA VAL A 375 -3.58 -3.85 13.26
C VAL A 375 -4.34 -2.52 13.27
N ILE A 376 -3.71 -1.46 12.75
CA ILE A 376 -4.27 -0.10 12.68
C ILE A 376 -4.31 0.45 11.25
N LYS A 377 -3.55 -0.13 10.32
CA LYS A 377 -3.55 0.22 8.89
C LYS A 377 -3.21 -0.99 8.03
N ILE A 378 -3.76 -1.02 6.82
CA ILE A 378 -3.49 -2.03 5.81
C ILE A 378 -3.08 -1.37 4.48
N PHE A 379 -2.22 -2.06 3.71
CA PHE A 379 -1.71 -1.58 2.42
C PHE A 379 -1.62 -2.74 1.44
N CYS A 380 -1.77 -2.45 0.16
CA CYS A 380 -1.53 -3.40 -0.92
C CYS A 380 -0.58 -2.82 -1.96
N GLY A 381 0.29 -3.67 -2.50
CA GLY A 381 0.86 -3.51 -3.83
C GLY A 381 0.09 -4.35 -4.85
N MET A 382 0.65 -4.55 -6.04
CA MET A 382 0.02 -5.36 -7.07
C MET A 382 -0.19 -6.82 -6.62
N SER A 383 0.80 -7.43 -5.99
CA SER A 383 0.81 -8.85 -5.60
C SER A 383 1.34 -9.12 -4.20
N HIS A 384 1.46 -8.10 -3.37
CA HIS A 384 1.90 -8.21 -1.97
C HIS A 384 1.06 -7.34 -1.06
N LEU A 385 0.99 -7.73 0.19
CA LEU A 385 0.11 -7.17 1.20
C LEU A 385 0.93 -6.74 2.41
N ALA A 386 0.45 -5.72 3.12
CA ALA A 386 1.08 -5.22 4.32
C ALA A 386 0.06 -4.82 5.38
N ALA A 387 0.42 -5.01 6.65
CA ALA A 387 -0.35 -4.58 7.81
C ALA A 387 0.58 -3.92 8.83
N LEU A 388 0.13 -2.79 9.37
CA LEU A 388 0.84 -2.02 10.39
C LEU A 388 0.11 -2.14 11.72
N THR A 389 0.83 -2.48 12.79
CA THR A 389 0.27 -2.56 14.14
C THR A 389 0.38 -1.23 14.89
N ASN A 390 -0.36 -1.11 15.98
CA ASN A 390 -0.29 0.01 16.91
C ASN A 390 1.08 0.17 17.60
N ALA A 391 1.90 -0.90 17.62
CA ALA A 391 3.30 -0.84 18.07
C ALA A 391 4.25 -0.24 17.01
N GLY A 392 3.79 -0.04 15.77
CA GLY A 392 4.60 0.40 14.65
C GLY A 392 5.36 -0.73 13.97
N ASP A 393 4.95 -1.98 14.20
CA ASP A 393 5.48 -3.17 13.53
C ASP A 393 4.80 -3.37 12.19
N LEU A 394 5.61 -3.56 11.16
CA LEU A 394 5.16 -3.86 9.80
C LEU A 394 5.19 -5.38 9.57
N TYR A 395 4.08 -5.93 9.11
CA TYR A 395 3.96 -7.30 8.64
C TYR A 395 3.70 -7.30 7.14
N MET A 396 4.40 -8.18 6.41
CA MET A 396 4.24 -8.31 4.96
C MET A 396 4.12 -9.77 4.53
N TRP A 397 3.38 -10.02 3.46
CA TRP A 397 3.20 -11.32 2.81
C TRP A 397 2.80 -11.14 1.35
N GLY A 398 2.80 -12.24 0.59
CA GLY A 398 2.50 -12.21 -0.83
C GLY A 398 3.67 -12.63 -1.70
N CYS A 399 3.66 -12.22 -2.98
CA CYS A 399 4.74 -12.46 -3.92
C CYS A 399 5.99 -11.67 -3.53
N ASN A 400 7.17 -12.31 -3.65
CA ASN A 400 8.44 -11.75 -3.18
C ASN A 400 9.61 -11.90 -4.16
N LYS A 401 9.32 -12.13 -5.43
CA LYS A 401 10.30 -12.43 -6.48
C LYS A 401 11.51 -11.46 -6.48
N PHE A 402 11.28 -10.20 -6.12
CA PHE A 402 12.32 -9.15 -6.11
C PHE A 402 12.64 -8.66 -4.70
N GLY A 403 12.26 -9.40 -3.64
CA GLY A 403 12.50 -8.98 -2.26
C GLY A 403 11.57 -7.85 -1.80
N SER A 404 10.43 -7.63 -2.48
CA SER A 404 9.46 -6.56 -2.18
C SER A 404 8.86 -6.62 -0.77
N LEU A 405 8.96 -7.77 -0.09
CA LEU A 405 8.51 -7.96 1.29
C LEU A 405 9.53 -7.51 2.35
N GLY A 406 10.80 -7.29 1.98
CA GLY A 406 11.83 -6.84 2.93
C GLY A 406 12.28 -7.89 3.96
N LEU A 407 12.03 -9.18 3.72
CA LEU A 407 12.25 -10.28 4.67
C LEU A 407 13.66 -10.88 4.63
N GLY A 408 14.53 -10.38 3.76
CA GLY A 408 15.91 -10.85 3.63
C GLY A 408 16.12 -11.97 2.63
N HIS A 409 15.07 -12.37 1.91
CA HIS A 409 15.06 -13.36 0.83
C HIS A 409 14.11 -12.91 -0.29
N ASN A 410 14.04 -13.68 -1.36
CA ASN A 410 13.15 -13.44 -2.51
C ASN A 410 12.15 -14.57 -2.75
N ASN A 411 11.94 -15.44 -1.76
CA ASN A 411 10.89 -16.47 -1.81
C ASN A 411 9.56 -15.86 -1.39
N ASP A 412 8.46 -16.31 -2.01
CA ASP A 412 7.11 -15.92 -1.63
C ASP A 412 6.80 -16.24 -0.17
N GLN A 413 6.00 -15.39 0.46
CA GLN A 413 5.66 -15.49 1.87
C GLN A 413 4.16 -15.73 2.03
N PHE A 414 3.79 -16.90 2.50
CA PHE A 414 2.39 -17.38 2.54
C PHE A 414 1.61 -16.99 3.80
N PHE A 415 2.25 -16.42 4.78
CA PHE A 415 1.65 -15.91 6.02
C PHE A 415 2.23 -14.55 6.35
N PRO A 416 1.48 -13.65 7.03
CA PRO A 416 2.06 -12.40 7.53
C PRO A 416 3.34 -12.64 8.34
N LEU A 417 4.42 -11.97 7.96
CA LEU A 417 5.70 -12.04 8.67
C LEU A 417 6.22 -10.64 8.97
N LYS A 418 6.71 -10.44 10.20
CA LYS A 418 7.24 -9.15 10.66
C LYS A 418 8.50 -8.79 9.89
N VAL A 419 8.52 -7.59 9.33
CA VAL A 419 9.70 -7.02 8.67
C VAL A 419 10.63 -6.45 9.72
N ASN A 420 11.91 -6.82 9.65
CA ASN A 420 12.92 -6.30 10.58
C ASN A 420 13.39 -4.91 10.13
N ILE A 421 12.74 -3.87 10.66
CA ILE A 421 13.10 -2.47 10.47
C ILE A 421 13.53 -1.91 11.83
N GLY A 422 14.75 -1.37 11.94
CA GLY A 422 15.26 -0.77 13.17
C GLY A 422 14.64 0.62 13.47
N ALA A 423 13.32 0.77 13.30
CA ALA A 423 12.58 2.00 13.52
C ALA A 423 11.07 1.69 13.59
N GLN A 424 10.29 2.60 14.17
CA GLN A 424 8.83 2.51 14.18
C GLN A 424 8.25 2.96 12.83
N VAL A 425 7.54 2.08 12.14
CA VAL A 425 6.92 2.39 10.85
C VAL A 425 5.73 3.32 11.04
N LYS A 426 5.60 4.34 10.18
CA LYS A 426 4.51 5.32 10.18
C LYS A 426 3.67 5.30 8.91
N LYS A 427 4.33 5.17 7.75
CA LYS A 427 3.67 5.10 6.43
C LYS A 427 4.39 4.08 5.58
N VAL A 428 3.64 3.37 4.75
CA VAL A 428 4.15 2.42 3.75
C VAL A 428 3.55 2.78 2.41
N ALA A 429 4.35 2.76 1.36
CA ALA A 429 3.91 2.80 -0.03
C ALA A 429 4.38 1.52 -0.72
N CYS A 430 3.43 0.79 -1.31
CA CYS A 430 3.68 -0.45 -2.05
C CYS A 430 3.51 -0.17 -3.54
N GLY A 431 4.55 -0.38 -4.33
CA GLY A 431 4.51 -0.35 -5.79
C GLY A 431 4.18 -1.72 -6.38
N ILE A 432 4.57 -1.94 -7.64
CA ILE A 432 4.41 -3.26 -8.27
C ILE A 432 5.40 -4.27 -7.67
N ASP A 433 6.69 -3.92 -7.59
CA ASP A 433 7.79 -4.80 -7.21
C ASP A 433 8.71 -4.19 -6.14
N HIS A 434 8.31 -3.10 -5.51
CA HIS A 434 9.10 -2.42 -4.49
C HIS A 434 8.22 -1.82 -3.41
N THR A 435 8.83 -1.54 -2.27
CA THR A 435 8.14 -0.97 -1.11
C THR A 435 9.03 0.09 -0.45
N ILE A 436 8.41 1.13 0.03
CA ILE A 436 9.05 2.23 0.76
C ILE A 436 8.31 2.47 2.07
N ALA A 437 9.07 2.70 3.13
CA ALA A 437 8.51 3.06 4.43
C ALA A 437 9.11 4.35 4.98
N ILE A 438 8.25 5.23 5.48
CA ILE A 438 8.63 6.35 6.33
C ILE A 438 8.52 5.87 7.77
N CYS A 439 9.63 6.00 8.50
CA CYS A 439 9.77 5.48 9.85
C CYS A 439 10.23 6.57 10.81
N ARG A 440 9.91 6.40 12.08
CA ARG A 440 10.44 7.17 13.19
C ARG A 440 11.56 6.38 13.85
N PRO A 441 12.79 6.93 13.95
CA PRO A 441 13.91 6.21 14.51
C PRO A 441 13.69 5.93 16.00
N PHE A 442 14.25 4.81 16.48
CA PHE A 442 14.49 4.60 17.90
C PHE A 442 15.68 5.44 18.36
N VAL A 443 15.67 5.88 19.63
CA VAL A 443 16.73 6.67 20.28
C VAL A 443 17.47 5.86 21.31
#